data_d27270157d7949cf02d9ca2915b0f6fc
#
_entry.id   d27270157d7949cf02d9ca2915b0f6fc
#
_cell.length_a   1.000
_cell.length_b   1.000
_cell.length_c   1.000
_cell.angle_alpha   90.00
_cell.angle_beta   90.00
_cell.angle_gamma   90.00
#
_symmetry.space_group_name_H-M   'P 1'
#
loop_
_entity.id
_entity.type
_entity.pdbx_description
1 polymer ?
#
loop_
_entity_poly.entity_id
_entity_poly.type
_entity_poly.pdbx_seq_one_letter_code
_entity_poly.pdbx_strand_id
1 'polypeptide(L)'
;MGWLTNRYNKKTSKKYGWGPSWFGSELTLFDSSLEEAIRRFQLEHGLSVDGRVGPMTYRRVLSTQDLQEDGYVNYILINDQKVTIDWDVNIDLMPHGCYSKSRRERKPNMIVTHWDATTSAEKCKRVLQARNISTHFCIDNDGIIHQYVDTNNTAWHAGRVNRYSIGVDFSNAYYMKYASYYKKKGLGTRPVCKDSVVHGVRLKPHLGFYKLQVEAYKKLITLLCDHYNIEVDIPRTKEGELYTGVVDTVSKGKYNGVVCHYHITRGKIDCAGLDLAKIIDELN
;
A
#
# COMPACT_ATOMS: atom_id res chain seq x y z
N MET A 1 -0.75 -31.08 11.53
CA MET A 1 -0.70 -29.89 10.67
C MET A 1 0.66 -29.72 9.99
N GLY A 2 1.77 -30.10 10.62
CA GLY A 2 3.14 -29.87 10.10
C GLY A 2 3.47 -30.37 8.69
N TRP A 3 2.98 -31.53 8.25
CA TRP A 3 3.37 -32.10 6.94
C TRP A 3 2.94 -31.22 5.73
N LEU A 4 1.73 -30.68 5.74
CA LEU A 4 1.26 -29.80 4.65
C LEU A 4 2.00 -28.46 4.63
N THR A 5 2.31 -27.91 5.80
CA THR A 5 3.08 -26.67 5.95
C THR A 5 4.51 -26.87 5.46
N ASN A 6 5.17 -27.96 5.86
CA ASN A 6 6.53 -28.28 5.43
C ASN A 6 6.61 -28.53 3.92
N ARG A 7 5.62 -29.22 3.33
CA ARG A 7 5.53 -29.40 1.88
C ARG A 7 5.37 -28.08 1.15
N TYR A 8 4.54 -27.16 1.69
CA TYR A 8 4.38 -25.82 1.14
C TYR A 8 5.69 -25.05 1.21
N ASN A 9 6.36 -25.04 2.37
CA ASN A 9 7.61 -24.34 2.60
C ASN A 9 8.74 -24.85 1.68
N LYS A 10 8.89 -26.17 1.52
CA LYS A 10 9.82 -26.76 0.52
C LYS A 10 9.55 -26.29 -0.91
N LYS A 11 8.28 -26.16 -1.28
CA LYS A 11 7.89 -25.69 -2.62
C LYS A 11 8.23 -24.19 -2.80
N THR A 12 7.94 -23.36 -1.81
CA THR A 12 8.23 -21.91 -1.88
C THR A 12 9.71 -21.62 -1.74
N SER A 13 10.46 -22.41 -0.97
CA SER A 13 11.91 -22.34 -0.90
C SER A 13 12.54 -22.52 -2.30
N LYS A 14 12.15 -23.57 -3.02
CA LYS A 14 12.59 -23.78 -4.41
C LYS A 14 12.16 -22.66 -5.36
N LYS A 15 10.98 -22.07 -5.12
CA LYS A 15 10.44 -21.03 -6.00
C LYS A 15 11.11 -19.67 -5.78
N TYR A 16 11.42 -19.34 -4.54
CA TYR A 16 11.88 -18.01 -4.13
C TYR A 16 13.34 -17.97 -3.69
N GLY A 17 14.04 -19.11 -3.64
CA GLY A 17 15.46 -19.18 -3.28
C GLY A 17 15.77 -19.04 -1.79
N TRP A 18 14.77 -19.13 -0.88
CA TRP A 18 15.00 -19.03 0.55
C TRP A 18 15.36 -20.39 1.20
N GLY A 19 16.05 -20.34 2.33
CA GLY A 19 16.41 -21.53 3.12
C GLY A 19 15.98 -21.42 4.59
N PRO A 20 15.98 -22.56 5.33
CA PRO A 20 15.65 -22.58 6.76
C PRO A 20 16.48 -21.60 7.59
N SER A 21 17.77 -21.45 7.29
CA SER A 21 18.69 -20.54 8.00
C SER A 21 18.30 -19.07 7.97
N TRP A 22 17.36 -18.68 7.11
CA TRP A 22 16.80 -17.33 7.08
C TRP A 22 15.95 -16.99 8.31
N PHE A 23 15.50 -18.01 9.05
CA PHE A 23 14.69 -17.86 10.26
C PHE A 23 15.45 -18.23 11.54
N GLY A 24 16.73 -18.62 11.42
CA GLY A 24 17.64 -18.97 12.49
C GLY A 24 18.84 -19.72 11.94
N SER A 25 20.06 -19.26 12.25
CA SER A 25 21.31 -19.80 11.68
C SER A 25 21.50 -21.30 11.91
N GLU A 26 20.91 -21.84 12.99
CA GLU A 26 20.93 -23.26 13.36
C GLU A 26 19.92 -24.12 12.59
N LEU A 27 18.96 -23.49 11.91
CA LEU A 27 17.90 -24.23 11.21
C LEU A 27 18.36 -24.67 9.82
N THR A 28 18.35 -25.98 9.62
CA THR A 28 18.79 -26.60 8.35
C THR A 28 17.71 -27.46 7.70
N LEU A 29 16.66 -27.81 8.44
CA LEU A 29 15.62 -28.75 8.01
C LEU A 29 14.25 -28.08 7.89
N PHE A 30 13.43 -28.63 7.01
CA PHE A 30 12.01 -28.25 6.87
C PHE A 30 11.15 -29.12 7.82
N ASP A 31 11.17 -28.79 9.10
CA ASP A 31 10.52 -29.51 10.20
C ASP A 31 9.65 -28.61 11.07
N SER A 32 9.28 -29.08 12.25
CA SER A 32 8.46 -28.32 13.20
C SER A 32 9.19 -27.11 13.80
N SER A 33 10.50 -27.20 13.99
CA SER A 33 11.31 -26.12 14.54
C SER A 33 11.35 -24.92 13.58
N LEU A 34 11.51 -25.19 12.29
CA LEU A 34 11.40 -24.16 11.25
C LEU A 34 9.98 -23.56 11.19
N GLU A 35 8.92 -24.40 11.26
CA GLU A 35 7.55 -23.90 11.26
C GLU A 35 7.30 -22.93 12.44
N GLU A 36 7.83 -23.25 13.62
CA GLU A 36 7.71 -22.42 14.81
C GLU A 36 8.49 -21.10 14.65
N ALA A 37 9.72 -21.16 14.13
CA ALA A 37 10.52 -19.96 13.85
C ALA A 37 9.83 -19.03 12.84
N ILE A 38 9.24 -19.59 11.79
CA ILE A 38 8.44 -18.82 10.81
C ILE A 38 7.23 -18.17 11.50
N ARG A 39 6.51 -18.89 12.37
CA ARG A 39 5.37 -18.34 13.12
C ARG A 39 5.79 -17.19 14.03
N ARG A 40 6.92 -17.33 14.73
CA ARG A 40 7.49 -16.25 15.56
C ARG A 40 7.80 -15.03 14.72
N PHE A 41 8.53 -15.20 13.62
CA PHE A 41 8.83 -14.13 12.69
C PHE A 41 7.55 -13.44 12.17
N GLN A 42 6.54 -14.22 11.77
CA GLN A 42 5.26 -13.68 11.31
C GLN A 42 4.55 -12.86 12.39
N LEU A 43 4.60 -13.31 13.64
CA LEU A 43 4.01 -12.60 14.77
C LEU A 43 4.72 -11.26 15.03
N GLU A 44 6.05 -11.28 15.11
CA GLU A 44 6.89 -10.10 15.35
C GLU A 44 6.70 -9.03 14.27
N HIS A 45 6.50 -9.46 13.02
CA HIS A 45 6.31 -8.56 11.88
C HIS A 45 4.85 -8.33 11.50
N GLY A 46 3.89 -8.74 12.33
CA GLY A 46 2.47 -8.50 12.13
C GLY A 46 1.85 -9.17 10.91
N LEU A 47 2.43 -10.29 10.48
CA LEU A 47 1.94 -11.11 9.37
C LEU A 47 0.88 -12.13 9.84
N SER A 48 0.20 -12.78 8.89
CA SER A 48 -0.65 -13.94 9.20
C SER A 48 0.19 -15.08 9.74
N VAL A 49 -0.04 -15.50 11.00
CA VAL A 49 0.74 -16.52 11.72
C VAL A 49 0.29 -17.92 11.29
N ASP A 50 0.70 -18.35 10.10
CA ASP A 50 0.33 -19.66 9.52
C ASP A 50 1.51 -20.64 9.38
N GLY A 51 2.73 -20.18 9.71
CA GLY A 51 3.97 -20.98 9.60
C GLY A 51 4.42 -21.23 8.15
N ARG A 52 3.89 -20.47 7.18
CA ARG A 52 4.19 -20.63 5.76
C ARG A 52 4.93 -19.44 5.20
N VAL A 53 6.01 -19.69 4.49
CA VAL A 53 6.71 -18.63 3.75
C VAL A 53 5.99 -18.40 2.43
N GLY A 54 4.89 -17.65 2.50
CA GLY A 54 4.19 -17.11 1.34
C GLY A 54 4.86 -15.82 0.83
N PRO A 55 4.34 -15.19 -0.24
CA PRO A 55 4.91 -13.96 -0.80
C PRO A 55 5.17 -12.88 0.24
N MET A 56 4.24 -12.64 1.15
CA MET A 56 4.38 -11.61 2.19
C MET A 56 5.49 -11.93 3.20
N THR A 57 5.54 -13.16 3.71
CA THR A 57 6.59 -13.60 4.63
C THR A 57 7.95 -13.57 3.94
N TYR A 58 8.04 -14.04 2.70
CA TYR A 58 9.27 -14.02 1.91
C TYR A 58 9.82 -12.59 1.75
N ARG A 59 8.98 -11.64 1.32
CA ARG A 59 9.38 -10.24 1.16
C ARG A 59 9.83 -9.62 2.48
N ARG A 60 9.09 -9.88 3.55
CA ARG A 60 9.46 -9.33 4.87
C ARG A 60 10.80 -9.88 5.36
N VAL A 61 11.09 -11.15 5.12
CA VAL A 61 12.42 -11.74 5.44
C VAL A 61 13.51 -11.08 4.63
N LEU A 62 13.32 -10.89 3.32
CA LEU A 62 14.29 -10.18 2.47
C LEU A 62 14.60 -8.79 2.99
N SER A 63 13.57 -8.00 3.30
CA SER A 63 13.77 -6.63 3.80
C SER A 63 14.46 -6.58 5.17
N THR A 64 14.35 -7.62 5.99
CA THR A 64 15.03 -7.69 7.29
C THR A 64 16.47 -8.21 7.20
N GLN A 65 16.85 -8.87 6.12
CA GLN A 65 18.18 -9.45 5.94
C GLN A 65 19.10 -8.64 5.01
N ASP A 66 18.66 -7.45 4.57
CA ASP A 66 19.39 -6.63 3.58
C ASP A 66 19.70 -7.36 2.25
N LEU A 67 18.96 -8.43 1.96
CA LEU A 67 19.12 -9.20 0.74
C LEU A 67 18.36 -8.54 -0.42
N GLN A 68 18.89 -7.44 -0.93
CA GLN A 68 18.35 -6.69 -2.08
C GLN A 68 18.72 -7.35 -3.43
N GLU A 69 18.35 -8.60 -3.66
CA GLU A 69 18.67 -9.28 -4.93
C GLU A 69 17.55 -9.18 -5.99
N ASP A 70 16.35 -8.63 -5.68
CA ASP A 70 15.18 -8.73 -6.56
C ASP A 70 14.84 -7.44 -7.34
N GLY A 71 15.78 -6.50 -7.52
CA GLY A 71 15.55 -5.26 -8.27
C GLY A 71 14.69 -4.22 -7.52
N TYR A 72 14.42 -4.42 -6.22
CA TYR A 72 13.82 -3.41 -5.36
C TYR A 72 14.89 -2.46 -4.85
N VAL A 73 14.46 -1.22 -4.62
CA VAL A 73 15.32 -0.14 -4.15
C VAL A 73 14.70 0.49 -2.89
N ASN A 74 15.49 1.19 -2.11
CA ASN A 74 15.06 1.92 -0.92
C ASN A 74 15.01 3.44 -1.17
N TYR A 75 14.57 3.84 -2.32
CA TYR A 75 14.35 5.24 -2.68
C TYR A 75 13.12 5.40 -3.57
N ILE A 76 12.55 6.60 -3.55
CA ILE A 76 11.57 7.06 -4.53
C ILE A 76 12.17 8.17 -5.39
N LEU A 77 11.53 8.46 -6.52
CA LEU A 77 11.92 9.56 -7.40
C LEU A 77 11.06 10.79 -7.11
N ILE A 78 11.73 11.90 -6.81
CA ILE A 78 11.13 13.22 -6.67
C ILE A 78 11.95 14.18 -7.52
N ASN A 79 11.37 14.74 -8.57
CA ASN A 79 12.04 15.61 -9.52
C ASN A 79 13.34 14.97 -10.09
N ASP A 80 13.21 13.73 -10.53
CA ASP A 80 14.31 12.88 -11.03
C ASP A 80 15.45 12.63 -10.02
N GLN A 81 15.29 13.06 -8.76
CA GLN A 81 16.23 12.82 -7.67
C GLN A 81 15.83 11.59 -6.86
N LYS A 82 16.82 10.81 -6.43
CA LYS A 82 16.61 9.69 -5.51
C LYS A 82 16.47 10.20 -4.08
N VAL A 83 15.33 9.96 -3.47
CA VAL A 83 15.07 10.28 -2.07
C VAL A 83 14.89 8.98 -1.30
N THR A 84 15.77 8.73 -0.34
CA THR A 84 15.79 7.47 0.44
C THR A 84 14.53 7.31 1.27
N ILE A 85 14.03 6.08 1.31
CA ILE A 85 12.91 5.64 2.15
C ILE A 85 13.29 4.31 2.82
N ASP A 86 12.98 4.16 4.10
CA ASP A 86 13.19 2.91 4.84
C ASP A 86 12.08 1.90 4.51
N TRP A 87 11.99 1.52 3.22
CA TRP A 87 11.01 0.55 2.70
C TRP A 87 11.36 0.11 1.28
N ASP A 88 10.87 -1.09 0.88
CA ASP A 88 11.08 -1.63 -0.46
C ASP A 88 10.23 -0.90 -1.51
N VAL A 89 10.88 -0.43 -2.56
CA VAL A 89 10.25 0.29 -3.68
C VAL A 89 10.57 -0.40 -5.01
N ASN A 90 9.57 -0.56 -5.84
CA ASN A 90 9.71 -0.92 -7.25
C ASN A 90 9.48 0.33 -8.12
N ILE A 91 10.53 0.84 -8.75
CA ILE A 91 10.43 1.93 -9.72
C ILE A 91 9.93 1.37 -11.05
N ASP A 92 8.65 1.53 -11.33
CA ASP A 92 7.97 0.98 -12.51
C ASP A 92 7.18 2.07 -13.24
N LEU A 93 7.90 3.06 -13.77
CA LEU A 93 7.31 4.28 -14.33
C LEU A 93 6.38 4.02 -15.52
N MET A 94 5.32 4.80 -15.60
CA MET A 94 4.36 4.79 -16.70
C MET A 94 4.91 5.51 -17.94
N PRO A 95 4.49 5.10 -19.14
CA PRO A 95 4.85 5.80 -20.38
C PRO A 95 4.22 7.19 -20.43
N HIS A 96 4.79 8.04 -21.28
CA HIS A 96 4.18 9.32 -21.63
C HIS A 96 2.75 9.14 -22.16
N GLY A 97 1.86 10.09 -21.84
CA GLY A 97 0.45 10.03 -22.23
C GLY A 97 -0.48 9.57 -21.11
N CYS A 98 0.07 9.06 -19.99
CA CYS A 98 -0.72 8.71 -18.80
C CYS A 98 -0.67 9.79 -17.70
N TYR A 99 0.17 10.80 -17.85
CA TYR A 99 0.38 11.90 -16.88
C TYR A 99 0.84 13.17 -17.60
N SER A 100 0.79 14.31 -16.93
CA SER A 100 1.32 15.57 -17.45
C SER A 100 2.71 15.85 -16.90
N LYS A 101 3.69 16.07 -17.78
CA LYS A 101 5.02 16.55 -17.37
C LYS A 101 4.93 17.97 -16.83
N SER A 102 5.52 18.19 -15.67
CA SER A 102 5.72 19.53 -15.15
C SER A 102 6.96 20.19 -15.75
N ARG A 103 6.82 21.46 -16.13
CA ARG A 103 7.93 22.29 -16.59
C ARG A 103 8.66 23.00 -15.44
N ARG A 104 8.07 22.99 -14.26
CA ARG A 104 8.58 23.62 -13.03
C ARG A 104 8.37 22.66 -11.88
N GLU A 105 9.07 22.86 -10.81
CA GLU A 105 8.86 22.12 -9.57
C GLU A 105 7.41 22.25 -9.10
N ARG A 106 6.79 21.14 -8.78
CA ARG A 106 5.43 21.09 -8.22
C ARG A 106 5.48 21.34 -6.72
N LYS A 107 4.40 21.95 -6.23
CA LYS A 107 4.15 22.13 -4.80
C LYS A 107 2.78 21.53 -4.44
N PRO A 108 2.69 20.20 -4.42
CA PRO A 108 1.45 19.56 -3.95
C PRO A 108 1.23 19.87 -2.47
N ASN A 109 -0.02 20.06 -2.11
CA ASN A 109 -0.45 20.31 -0.73
C ASN A 109 -1.37 19.22 -0.19
N MET A 110 -1.57 18.15 -0.95
CA MET A 110 -2.40 17.02 -0.53
C MET A 110 -1.81 15.68 -0.96
N ILE A 111 -2.01 14.66 -0.13
CA ILE A 111 -1.91 13.26 -0.52
C ILE A 111 -3.33 12.72 -0.63
N VAL A 112 -3.70 12.21 -1.81
CA VAL A 112 -5.01 11.59 -2.03
C VAL A 112 -4.86 10.08 -2.04
N THR A 113 -5.53 9.44 -1.10
CA THR A 113 -5.50 8.00 -0.90
C THR A 113 -6.66 7.32 -1.63
N HIS A 114 -6.35 6.24 -2.34
CA HIS A 114 -7.28 5.44 -3.11
C HIS A 114 -7.16 3.96 -2.80
N TRP A 115 -8.12 3.16 -3.23
CA TRP A 115 -7.91 1.77 -3.60
C TRP A 115 -8.08 1.59 -5.11
N ASP A 116 -7.28 0.71 -5.70
CA ASP A 116 -7.22 0.53 -7.15
C ASP A 116 -8.33 -0.36 -7.73
N ALA A 117 -9.13 -1.00 -6.88
CA ALA A 117 -10.13 -2.01 -7.22
C ALA A 117 -9.56 -3.21 -8.01
N THR A 118 -8.25 -3.44 -7.97
CA THR A 118 -7.57 -4.57 -8.61
C THR A 118 -6.95 -5.53 -7.60
N THR A 119 -6.36 -6.62 -8.07
CA THR A 119 -5.83 -7.67 -7.20
C THR A 119 -4.31 -7.63 -7.02
N SER A 120 -3.61 -6.70 -7.68
CA SER A 120 -2.16 -6.46 -7.53
C SER A 120 -1.76 -5.13 -8.17
N ALA A 121 -0.63 -4.58 -7.73
CA ALA A 121 -0.07 -3.35 -8.31
C ALA A 121 0.20 -3.51 -9.82
N GLU A 122 0.72 -4.65 -10.28
CA GLU A 122 0.89 -4.92 -11.71
C GLU A 122 -0.42 -4.79 -12.51
N LYS A 123 -1.52 -5.31 -11.96
CA LYS A 123 -2.85 -5.16 -12.59
C LYS A 123 -3.35 -3.73 -12.53
N CYS A 124 -3.11 -3.03 -11.42
CA CYS A 124 -3.40 -1.61 -11.28
C CYS A 124 -2.76 -0.83 -12.43
N LYS A 125 -1.45 -0.97 -12.59
CA LYS A 125 -0.71 -0.29 -13.67
C LYS A 125 -1.30 -0.56 -15.05
N ARG A 126 -1.56 -1.85 -15.37
CA ARG A 126 -2.16 -2.22 -16.67
C ARG A 126 -3.52 -1.58 -16.91
N VAL A 127 -4.39 -1.56 -15.90
CA VAL A 127 -5.72 -0.93 -15.99
C VAL A 127 -5.60 0.58 -16.17
N LEU A 128 -4.73 1.23 -15.42
CA LEU A 128 -4.50 2.67 -15.52
C LEU A 128 -3.93 3.06 -16.89
N GLN A 129 -2.96 2.31 -17.40
CA GLN A 129 -2.40 2.51 -18.75
C GLN A 129 -3.45 2.36 -19.84
N ALA A 130 -4.28 1.30 -19.78
CA ALA A 130 -5.34 1.08 -20.77
C ALA A 130 -6.40 2.20 -20.78
N ARG A 131 -6.52 2.95 -19.67
CA ARG A 131 -7.42 4.10 -19.53
C ARG A 131 -6.75 5.44 -19.75
N ASN A 132 -5.45 5.47 -20.06
CA ASN A 132 -4.62 6.68 -20.16
C ASN A 132 -4.74 7.58 -18.91
N ILE A 133 -4.70 7.00 -17.74
CA ILE A 133 -4.68 7.67 -16.43
C ILE A 133 -3.55 7.10 -15.57
N SER A 134 -3.25 7.71 -14.44
CA SER A 134 -2.17 7.27 -13.53
C SER A 134 -2.45 7.62 -12.09
N THR A 135 -1.69 6.99 -11.22
CA THR A 135 -1.41 7.44 -9.85
C THR A 135 0.11 7.57 -9.69
N HIS A 136 0.60 8.22 -8.62
CA HIS A 136 2.04 8.30 -8.40
C HIS A 136 2.57 6.99 -7.82
N PHE A 137 1.84 6.42 -6.85
CA PHE A 137 2.22 5.21 -6.15
C PHE A 137 1.08 4.20 -6.08
N CYS A 138 1.43 2.93 -6.03
CA CYS A 138 0.51 1.84 -5.65
C CYS A 138 1.22 0.92 -4.66
N ILE A 139 0.61 0.70 -3.50
CA ILE A 139 1.14 -0.20 -2.47
C ILE A 139 0.55 -1.59 -2.68
N ASP A 140 1.38 -2.57 -3.09
CA ASP A 140 0.92 -3.93 -3.36
C ASP A 140 0.57 -4.69 -2.07
N ASN A 141 -0.01 -5.85 -2.22
CA ASN A 141 -0.53 -6.68 -1.13
C ASN A 141 0.55 -7.12 -0.13
N ASP A 142 1.79 -7.22 -0.57
CA ASP A 142 2.97 -7.56 0.23
C ASP A 142 3.67 -6.34 0.84
N GLY A 143 3.11 -5.15 0.64
CA GLY A 143 3.63 -3.90 1.16
C GLY A 143 4.65 -3.20 0.26
N ILE A 144 5.07 -3.79 -0.87
CA ILE A 144 5.99 -3.12 -1.80
C ILE A 144 5.32 -1.87 -2.38
N ILE A 145 6.05 -0.77 -2.35
CA ILE A 145 5.64 0.49 -2.96
C ILE A 145 6.03 0.49 -4.43
N HIS A 146 5.07 0.49 -5.33
CA HIS A 146 5.31 0.69 -6.75
C HIS A 146 5.20 2.17 -7.09
N GLN A 147 6.25 2.76 -7.64
CA GLN A 147 6.19 4.14 -8.14
C GLN A 147 5.95 4.15 -9.65
N TYR A 148 4.84 4.74 -10.07
CA TYR A 148 4.42 4.82 -11.48
C TYR A 148 4.67 6.18 -12.12
N VAL A 149 4.72 7.24 -11.34
CA VAL A 149 4.98 8.60 -11.81
C VAL A 149 5.89 9.30 -10.82
N ASP A 150 6.93 9.96 -11.30
CA ASP A 150 7.73 10.87 -10.49
C ASP A 150 6.83 11.96 -9.92
N THR A 151 6.96 12.25 -8.63
CA THR A 151 6.06 13.17 -7.93
C THR A 151 6.13 14.61 -8.42
N ASN A 152 7.18 14.99 -9.14
CA ASN A 152 7.24 16.28 -9.83
C ASN A 152 6.33 16.37 -11.06
N ASN A 153 5.83 15.26 -11.57
CA ASN A 153 4.84 15.22 -12.64
C ASN A 153 3.42 15.17 -12.08
N THR A 154 2.41 15.47 -12.90
CA THR A 154 1.00 15.44 -12.47
C THR A 154 0.37 14.13 -12.91
N ALA A 155 0.16 13.19 -11.98
CA ALA A 155 -0.63 12.00 -12.23
C ALA A 155 -2.13 12.33 -12.37
N TRP A 156 -2.84 11.54 -13.17
CA TRP A 156 -4.28 11.75 -13.43
C TRP A 156 -5.13 10.75 -12.63
N HIS A 157 -5.35 11.04 -11.34
CA HIS A 157 -6.02 10.15 -10.39
C HIS A 157 -7.27 10.75 -9.73
N ALA A 158 -7.35 12.09 -9.60
CA ALA A 158 -8.37 12.78 -8.80
C ALA A 158 -8.97 14.01 -9.51
N GLY A 159 -8.98 14.01 -10.84
CA GLY A 159 -9.59 15.04 -11.67
C GLY A 159 -9.02 16.43 -11.43
N ARG A 160 -9.88 17.40 -11.04
CA ARG A 160 -9.47 18.81 -10.88
C ARG A 160 -8.40 19.08 -9.81
N VAL A 161 -8.19 18.16 -8.87
CA VAL A 161 -7.17 18.30 -7.83
C VAL A 161 -5.84 17.64 -8.17
N ASN A 162 -5.71 17.00 -9.33
CA ASN A 162 -4.48 16.31 -9.75
C ASN A 162 -3.22 17.18 -9.58
N ARG A 163 -3.29 18.45 -9.99
CA ARG A 163 -2.14 19.37 -9.94
C ARG A 163 -1.71 19.75 -8.52
N TYR A 164 -2.59 19.58 -7.53
CA TYR A 164 -2.38 19.93 -6.13
C TYR A 164 -2.04 18.72 -5.27
N SER A 165 -2.04 17.51 -5.83
CA SER A 165 -2.00 16.29 -5.02
C SER A 165 -1.01 15.25 -5.54
N ILE A 166 -0.62 14.36 -4.61
CA ILE A 166 0.07 13.12 -4.88
C ILE A 166 -0.93 11.99 -4.67
N GLY A 167 -1.12 11.12 -5.67
CA GLY A 167 -2.03 9.96 -5.57
C GLY A 167 -1.29 8.73 -5.04
N VAL A 168 -1.88 8.07 -4.06
CA VAL A 168 -1.42 6.80 -3.51
C VAL A 168 -2.56 5.79 -3.54
N ASP A 169 -2.44 4.76 -4.34
CA ASP A 169 -3.37 3.64 -4.39
C ASP A 169 -2.93 2.49 -3.48
N PHE A 170 -3.89 1.85 -2.84
CA PHE A 170 -3.70 0.52 -2.27
C PHE A 170 -4.20 -0.54 -3.24
N SER A 171 -3.39 -1.55 -3.54
CA SER A 171 -3.86 -2.71 -4.27
C SER A 171 -4.91 -3.46 -3.44
N ASN A 172 -6.18 -3.23 -3.77
CA ASN A 172 -7.33 -3.80 -3.06
C ASN A 172 -8.55 -3.94 -3.97
N ALA A 173 -8.85 -5.16 -4.39
CA ALA A 173 -10.06 -5.47 -5.17
C ALA A 173 -11.38 -5.25 -4.42
N TYR A 174 -11.36 -4.82 -3.19
CA TYR A 174 -12.36 -4.51 -2.17
C TYR A 174 -13.62 -5.40 -2.11
N TYR A 175 -14.10 -5.97 -3.20
CA TYR A 175 -15.27 -6.86 -3.21
C TYR A 175 -15.00 -8.18 -2.47
N MET A 176 -15.93 -8.61 -1.62
CA MET A 176 -15.86 -9.86 -0.85
C MET A 176 -15.61 -11.11 -1.69
N LYS A 177 -16.09 -11.12 -2.94
CA LYS A 177 -15.87 -12.25 -3.88
C LYS A 177 -14.40 -12.58 -4.12
N TYR A 178 -13.47 -11.62 -3.89
CA TYR A 178 -12.04 -11.83 -4.06
C TYR A 178 -11.33 -12.37 -2.81
N ALA A 179 -12.02 -12.56 -1.67
CA ALA A 179 -11.39 -13.06 -0.44
C ALA A 179 -10.68 -14.41 -0.65
N SER A 180 -11.34 -15.35 -1.36
CA SER A 180 -10.74 -16.65 -1.69
C SER A 180 -9.55 -16.56 -2.64
N TYR A 181 -9.53 -15.57 -3.54
CA TYR A 181 -8.42 -15.32 -4.45
C TYR A 181 -7.14 -14.98 -3.68
N TYR A 182 -7.19 -14.05 -2.75
CA TYR A 182 -6.03 -13.65 -1.95
C TYR A 182 -5.47 -14.83 -1.14
N LYS A 183 -6.35 -15.62 -0.50
CA LYS A 183 -5.95 -16.82 0.22
C LYS A 183 -5.29 -17.87 -0.70
N LYS A 184 -5.85 -18.12 -1.88
CA LYS A 184 -5.28 -19.06 -2.87
C LYS A 184 -3.92 -18.60 -3.41
N LYS A 185 -3.67 -17.30 -3.46
CA LYS A 185 -2.39 -16.72 -3.89
C LYS A 185 -1.32 -16.72 -2.78
N GLY A 186 -1.63 -17.22 -1.59
CA GLY A 186 -0.69 -17.28 -0.46
C GLY A 186 -0.49 -15.93 0.23
N LEU A 187 -1.41 -14.97 0.02
CA LEU A 187 -1.37 -13.66 0.66
C LEU A 187 -2.08 -13.64 2.03
N GLY A 188 -2.57 -14.80 2.48
CA GLY A 188 -3.29 -14.93 3.75
C GLY A 188 -4.74 -14.46 3.67
N THR A 189 -5.35 -14.29 4.85
CA THR A 189 -6.72 -13.78 4.97
C THR A 189 -6.71 -12.26 5.01
N ARG A 190 -7.42 -11.63 4.09
CA ARG A 190 -7.57 -10.18 4.07
C ARG A 190 -8.59 -9.73 5.13
N PRO A 191 -8.32 -8.63 5.86
CA PRO A 191 -9.30 -8.07 6.80
C PRO A 191 -10.64 -7.75 6.11
N VAL A 192 -11.73 -7.76 6.86
CA VAL A 192 -13.08 -7.43 6.37
C VAL A 192 -13.62 -6.23 7.13
N CYS A 193 -13.97 -5.18 6.42
CA CYS A 193 -14.65 -3.99 6.95
C CYS A 193 -16.16 -4.19 6.85
N LYS A 194 -16.89 -4.09 7.98
CA LYS A 194 -18.33 -4.32 8.05
C LYS A 194 -19.15 -3.05 8.28
N ASP A 195 -18.53 -2.03 8.85
CA ASP A 195 -19.23 -0.86 9.41
C ASP A 195 -18.78 0.47 8.78
N SER A 196 -18.17 0.42 7.59
CA SER A 196 -17.74 1.62 6.90
C SER A 196 -18.93 2.48 6.48
N VAL A 197 -18.86 3.78 6.81
CA VAL A 197 -19.86 4.78 6.42
C VAL A 197 -19.16 5.84 5.58
N VAL A 198 -19.68 6.12 4.40
CA VAL A 198 -19.19 7.20 3.52
C VAL A 198 -20.38 7.98 2.99
N HIS A 199 -20.31 9.30 3.03
CA HIS A 199 -21.40 10.22 2.66
C HIS A 199 -22.73 9.94 3.39
N GLY A 200 -22.64 9.47 4.65
CA GLY A 200 -23.81 9.10 5.46
C GLY A 200 -24.44 7.75 5.09
N VAL A 201 -23.84 6.99 4.15
CA VAL A 201 -24.34 5.68 3.72
C VAL A 201 -23.44 4.57 4.25
N ARG A 202 -24.03 3.57 4.94
CA ARG A 202 -23.32 2.35 5.34
C ARG A 202 -23.05 1.49 4.12
N LEU A 203 -21.78 1.14 3.93
CA LEU A 203 -21.37 0.29 2.81
C LEU A 203 -21.61 -1.19 3.13
N LYS A 204 -21.78 -1.99 2.07
CA LYS A 204 -21.76 -3.46 2.22
C LYS A 204 -20.39 -3.91 2.75
N PRO A 205 -20.32 -5.07 3.45
CA PRO A 205 -19.05 -5.64 3.85
C PRO A 205 -18.08 -5.72 2.67
N HIS A 206 -16.85 -5.30 2.90
CA HIS A 206 -15.81 -5.26 1.86
C HIS A 206 -14.43 -5.60 2.44
N LEU A 207 -13.48 -5.92 1.56
CA LEU A 207 -12.11 -6.25 1.95
C LEU A 207 -11.37 -4.98 2.39
N GLY A 208 -10.69 -5.07 3.52
CA GLY A 208 -9.82 -4.03 4.08
C GLY A 208 -8.39 -4.13 3.58
N PHE A 209 -7.43 -3.69 4.38
CA PHE A 209 -6.02 -3.53 4.04
C PHE A 209 -5.15 -4.50 4.84
N TYR A 210 -4.08 -4.99 4.23
CA TYR A 210 -3.08 -5.76 4.97
C TYR A 210 -2.22 -4.84 5.83
N LYS A 211 -1.75 -5.37 6.96
CA LYS A 211 -0.93 -4.59 7.90
C LYS A 211 0.34 -4.06 7.23
N LEU A 212 1.01 -4.87 6.40
CA LEU A 212 2.18 -4.42 5.64
C LEU A 212 1.88 -3.28 4.66
N GLN A 213 0.69 -3.28 4.03
CA GLN A 213 0.29 -2.15 3.20
C GLN A 213 0.16 -0.86 4.02
N VAL A 214 -0.41 -0.95 5.23
CA VAL A 214 -0.57 0.20 6.12
C VAL A 214 0.78 0.70 6.61
N GLU A 215 1.71 -0.18 6.98
CA GLU A 215 3.07 0.22 7.40
C GLU A 215 3.85 0.87 6.24
N ALA A 216 3.80 0.30 5.04
CA ALA A 216 4.37 0.91 3.84
C ALA A 216 3.79 2.31 3.57
N TYR A 217 2.47 2.45 3.72
CA TYR A 217 1.78 3.72 3.56
C TYR A 217 2.25 4.77 4.56
N LYS A 218 2.39 4.42 5.84
CA LYS A 218 2.93 5.32 6.87
C LYS A 218 4.31 5.84 6.47
N LYS A 219 5.24 4.95 6.11
CA LYS A 219 6.59 5.34 5.67
C LYS A 219 6.55 6.28 4.47
N LEU A 220 5.71 5.98 3.48
CA LEU A 220 5.59 6.80 2.27
C LEU A 220 5.01 8.19 2.56
N ILE A 221 3.89 8.27 3.31
CA ILE A 221 3.26 9.58 3.57
C ILE A 221 4.10 10.44 4.50
N THR A 222 4.81 9.87 5.49
CA THR A 222 5.75 10.62 6.34
C THR A 222 6.81 11.30 5.48
N LEU A 223 7.47 10.54 4.58
CA LEU A 223 8.47 11.10 3.68
C LEU A 223 7.89 12.21 2.77
N LEU A 224 6.71 11.98 2.20
CA LEU A 224 6.07 12.94 1.29
C LEU A 224 5.59 14.20 2.01
N CYS A 225 5.03 14.05 3.22
CA CYS A 225 4.62 15.18 4.05
C CYS A 225 5.81 16.05 4.43
N ASP A 226 6.90 15.44 4.89
CA ASP A 226 8.13 16.14 5.23
C ASP A 226 8.72 16.87 4.01
N HIS A 227 8.87 16.16 2.88
CA HIS A 227 9.48 16.73 1.67
C HIS A 227 8.70 17.92 1.09
N TYR A 228 7.36 17.86 1.09
CA TYR A 228 6.49 18.86 0.45
C TYR A 228 5.88 19.87 1.44
N ASN A 229 6.18 19.79 2.74
CA ASN A 229 5.51 20.53 3.81
C ASN A 229 3.97 20.36 3.77
N ILE A 230 3.54 19.11 3.58
CA ILE A 230 2.14 18.71 3.70
C ILE A 230 1.88 18.40 5.17
N GLU A 231 0.83 18.97 5.74
CA GLU A 231 0.48 18.69 7.13
C GLU A 231 0.11 17.22 7.34
N VAL A 232 0.58 16.64 8.43
CA VAL A 232 0.19 15.28 8.86
C VAL A 232 -1.18 15.40 9.55
N ASP A 233 -2.19 15.78 8.77
CA ASP A 233 -3.55 16.04 9.21
C ASP A 233 -4.58 15.50 8.20
N ILE A 234 -5.81 15.29 8.68
CA ILE A 234 -6.96 14.78 7.93
C ILE A 234 -8.21 15.63 8.19
N PRO A 235 -9.20 15.63 7.28
CA PRO A 235 -10.49 16.23 7.58
C PRO A 235 -11.17 15.53 8.76
N ARG A 236 -11.49 16.29 9.83
CA ARG A 236 -12.12 15.77 11.05
C ARG A 236 -13.49 16.40 11.29
N THR A 237 -14.32 15.69 12.03
CA THR A 237 -15.56 16.21 12.61
C THR A 237 -15.23 17.14 13.79
N LYS A 238 -16.24 17.79 14.36
CA LYS A 238 -16.05 18.61 15.57
C LYS A 238 -15.62 17.79 16.78
N GLU A 239 -15.95 16.50 16.77
CA GLU A 239 -15.61 15.52 17.82
C GLU A 239 -14.20 14.93 17.61
N GLY A 240 -13.46 15.33 16.54
CA GLY A 240 -12.12 14.88 16.25
C GLY A 240 -12.05 13.59 15.40
N GLU A 241 -13.19 13.00 15.03
CA GLU A 241 -13.24 11.78 14.23
C GLU A 241 -12.99 12.08 12.73
N LEU A 242 -12.57 11.05 11.97
CA LEU A 242 -12.44 11.18 10.52
C LEU A 242 -13.79 11.59 9.88
N TYR A 243 -13.81 12.72 9.21
CA TYR A 243 -14.97 13.13 8.42
C TYR A 243 -15.04 12.31 7.13
N THR A 244 -16.19 11.70 6.86
CA THR A 244 -16.36 10.76 5.72
C THR A 244 -17.24 11.31 4.59
N GLY A 245 -17.34 12.62 4.48
CA GLY A 245 -18.09 13.32 3.44
C GLY A 245 -17.21 14.16 2.51
N VAL A 246 -17.82 14.87 1.58
CA VAL A 246 -17.12 15.83 0.71
C VAL A 246 -16.70 17.05 1.51
N VAL A 247 -15.43 17.47 1.34
CA VAL A 247 -14.85 18.65 1.97
C VAL A 247 -14.58 19.71 0.91
N ASP A 248 -15.17 20.88 1.06
CA ASP A 248 -15.12 21.96 0.07
C ASP A 248 -13.67 22.41 -0.22
N THR A 249 -12.85 22.59 0.82
CA THR A 249 -11.44 22.96 0.67
C THR A 249 -10.62 21.90 -0.06
N VAL A 250 -10.89 20.60 0.20
CA VAL A 250 -10.27 19.46 -0.50
C VAL A 250 -10.67 19.47 -1.98
N SER A 251 -11.98 19.58 -2.25
CA SER A 251 -12.51 19.56 -3.61
C SER A 251 -12.03 20.73 -4.46
N LYS A 252 -11.62 21.83 -3.85
CA LYS A 252 -11.05 23.03 -4.48
C LYS A 252 -9.51 23.03 -4.53
N GLY A 253 -8.83 22.00 -4.00
CA GLY A 253 -7.37 21.92 -3.96
C GLY A 253 -6.71 22.91 -2.97
N LYS A 254 -7.43 23.33 -1.94
CA LYS A 254 -6.98 24.32 -0.94
C LYS A 254 -6.68 23.71 0.45
N TYR A 255 -6.96 22.42 0.62
CA TYR A 255 -6.65 21.70 1.85
C TYR A 255 -5.15 21.37 1.87
N ASN A 256 -4.52 21.44 3.04
CA ASN A 256 -3.15 20.95 3.25
C ASN A 256 -3.22 19.72 4.15
N GLY A 257 -2.89 18.51 3.62
CA GLY A 257 -2.92 17.29 4.40
C GLY A 257 -3.23 16.03 3.62
N VAL A 258 -3.60 14.97 4.34
CA VAL A 258 -3.87 13.63 3.81
C VAL A 258 -5.39 13.41 3.70
N VAL A 259 -5.85 12.97 2.54
CA VAL A 259 -7.29 12.84 2.27
C VAL A 259 -7.61 11.54 1.55
N CYS A 260 -8.87 11.08 1.65
CA CYS A 260 -9.39 10.02 0.80
C CYS A 260 -10.13 10.60 -0.41
N HIS A 261 -10.29 9.81 -1.47
CA HIS A 261 -10.96 10.26 -2.68
C HIS A 261 -12.42 10.70 -2.45
N TYR A 262 -13.11 10.10 -1.47
CA TYR A 262 -14.47 10.51 -1.11
C TYR A 262 -14.55 11.93 -0.52
N HIS A 263 -13.44 12.52 -0.02
CA HIS A 263 -13.41 13.92 0.39
C HIS A 263 -13.52 14.91 -0.79
N ILE A 264 -13.23 14.42 -2.02
CA ILE A 264 -13.23 15.23 -3.23
C ILE A 264 -14.61 15.24 -3.90
N THR A 265 -15.31 14.11 -3.93
CA THR A 265 -16.57 13.96 -4.67
C THR A 265 -17.46 12.85 -4.12
N ARG A 266 -18.79 13.08 -4.15
CA ARG A 266 -19.79 12.08 -3.73
C ARG A 266 -19.81 10.80 -4.57
N GLY A 267 -19.27 10.83 -5.78
CA GLY A 267 -19.20 9.65 -6.67
C GLY A 267 -18.15 8.63 -6.27
N LYS A 268 -17.43 8.85 -5.17
CA LYS A 268 -16.32 8.02 -4.72
C LYS A 268 -16.48 7.56 -3.28
N ILE A 269 -16.03 6.34 -3.00
CA ILE A 269 -16.06 5.72 -1.67
C ILE A 269 -14.67 5.22 -1.22
N ASP A 270 -13.67 5.32 -2.08
CA ASP A 270 -12.29 4.95 -1.76
C ASP A 270 -11.60 6.05 -0.95
N CYS A 271 -10.91 5.80 0.13
CA CYS A 271 -10.55 4.50 0.76
C CYS A 271 -11.41 4.15 1.98
N ALA A 272 -12.69 3.82 1.82
CA ALA A 272 -13.50 3.38 2.95
C ALA A 272 -12.85 2.18 3.69
N GLY A 273 -12.97 2.16 5.02
CA GLY A 273 -12.42 1.10 5.85
C GLY A 273 -10.90 1.18 6.11
N LEU A 274 -10.20 2.17 5.56
CA LEU A 274 -8.88 2.56 6.03
C LEU A 274 -9.05 3.43 7.28
N ASP A 275 -8.47 3.00 8.40
CA ASP A 275 -8.46 3.78 9.65
C ASP A 275 -7.41 4.90 9.54
N LEU A 276 -7.75 5.90 8.69
CA LEU A 276 -6.83 7.00 8.40
C LEU A 276 -6.62 7.88 9.64
N ALA A 277 -7.62 8.02 10.52
CA ALA A 277 -7.48 8.76 11.76
C ALA A 277 -6.40 8.15 12.64
N LYS A 278 -6.49 6.84 12.89
CA LYS A 278 -5.47 6.12 13.67
C LYS A 278 -4.09 6.22 13.04
N ILE A 279 -3.98 6.10 11.71
CA ILE A 279 -2.70 6.22 10.99
C ILE A 279 -2.07 7.59 11.26
N ILE A 280 -2.83 8.66 11.12
CA ILE A 280 -2.34 10.04 11.33
C ILE A 280 -2.01 10.30 12.81
N ASP A 281 -2.85 9.82 13.74
CA ASP A 281 -2.59 9.95 15.18
C ASP A 281 -1.33 9.20 15.65
N GLU A 282 -0.95 8.13 14.97
CA GLU A 282 0.31 7.39 15.23
C GLU A 282 1.55 8.08 14.63
N LEU A 283 1.40 9.04 13.72
CA LEU A 283 2.49 9.77 13.08
C LEU A 283 2.78 11.13 13.74
N ASN A 284 1.84 11.66 14.53
CA ASN A 284 1.97 12.88 15.33
C ASN A 284 2.45 12.58 16.74
#